data_e2a414527d0101a230091740bec464fa
#
_entry.id   e2a414527d0101a230091740bec464fa
#
_cell.length_a   1.000
_cell.length_b   1.000
_cell.length_c   1.000
_cell.angle_alpha   90.00
_cell.angle_beta   90.00
_cell.angle_gamma   90.00
#
_symmetry.space_group_name_H-M   'P 1'
#
loop_
_entity.id
_entity.type
_entity.pdbx_description
1 polymer ?
#
loop_
_entity_poly.entity_id
_entity_poly.type
_entity_poly.pdbx_seq_one_letter_code
_entity_poly.pdbx_strand_id
1 'polypeptide(L)'
;MGVLAPAPVQFEAACDVPKGGVLLALPALLATGLLRHTAALYQLPNGFYGIAGIFLLLALQALARIKSIEQLRYVAPGEWGKLLGLDRIPEVRTLRQKLEILCQEAGRALRWNTELAKEWIAGQRESEMIFYVDGHVRVYHGDLTPLPRHYVARERLCLRATTDYWINAMDGQPFVFVNKEVDPGLLATLRSDLVPWLKINAPASPELQQRMRDDPHQHWFTLVFDREAYSPEFFGDMKQERIAILSYHKYPGADWPVEEFAACSVRLASGEEVTMNLAERGTMLANHLWVREVRKLSEGGHQTSILSTNYRADYTLLAVSMFARWSQENFYKYMRQHYGLDRLAEYGTEPVPAPIQTVNPAWRKLDAQIRAQGEKRRRQLALFGALDLSELAEKEVDSYQQKKGQLQEAIEDLDGQIQQLKVQRKQTPHHIAVKDLPESDRFSRLLTERKHFIDTIKLVAYRAETSMASLLRDKLSRADDARALLRQIYDTEVDLIPDLEKKTLTVRLHHLTQAAHDQAVRYLCDQLNATETIFPETELKLVYQVGASQIP
;
A
#
# COMPACT_ATOMS: atom_id res chain seq x y z
N MET A 1 -36.77 -19.49 -24.31
CA MET A 1 -35.79 -18.36 -24.24
C MET A 1 -34.42 -18.99 -24.49
N GLY A 2 -33.73 -18.58 -25.58
CA GLY A 2 -32.39 -19.09 -25.86
C GLY A 2 -31.42 -18.67 -24.73
N VAL A 3 -30.59 -19.59 -24.29
CA VAL A 3 -29.51 -19.32 -23.34
C VAL A 3 -28.48 -18.49 -24.13
N LEU A 4 -28.30 -17.22 -23.75
CA LEU A 4 -27.28 -16.37 -24.35
C LEU A 4 -25.91 -16.88 -23.89
N ALA A 5 -25.14 -17.47 -24.80
CA ALA A 5 -23.73 -17.77 -24.55
C ALA A 5 -22.91 -16.45 -24.49
N PRO A 6 -21.74 -16.42 -23.83
CA PRO A 6 -20.81 -15.31 -23.96
C PRO A 6 -20.48 -15.06 -25.43
N ALA A 7 -20.27 -13.78 -25.80
CA ALA A 7 -19.81 -13.46 -27.14
C ALA A 7 -18.45 -14.11 -27.39
N PRO A 8 -18.25 -14.76 -28.54
CA PRO A 8 -16.94 -15.29 -28.87
C PRO A 8 -15.92 -14.16 -28.99
N VAL A 9 -14.72 -14.38 -28.49
CA VAL A 9 -13.60 -13.44 -28.64
C VAL A 9 -13.10 -13.59 -30.08
N GLN A 10 -13.21 -12.53 -30.88
CA GLN A 10 -12.80 -12.50 -32.28
C GLN A 10 -12.06 -11.20 -32.56
N PHE A 11 -10.92 -11.30 -33.23
CA PHE A 11 -10.15 -10.15 -33.64
C PHE A 11 -10.31 -9.90 -35.16
N GLU A 12 -10.60 -8.66 -35.50
CA GLU A 12 -10.55 -8.15 -36.83
C GLU A 12 -9.33 -7.23 -36.99
N ALA A 13 -8.84 -7.08 -38.23
CA ALA A 13 -7.77 -6.13 -38.51
C ALA A 13 -8.23 -4.71 -38.17
N ALA A 14 -7.45 -4.02 -37.35
CA ALA A 14 -7.75 -2.67 -36.90
C ALA A 14 -6.48 -1.84 -36.81
N CYS A 15 -6.52 -0.59 -37.24
CA CYS A 15 -5.40 0.34 -37.17
C CYS A 15 -5.69 1.44 -36.16
N ASP A 16 -4.62 2.05 -35.67
CA ASP A 16 -4.66 3.24 -34.79
C ASP A 16 -5.57 3.03 -33.56
N VAL A 17 -5.57 1.82 -32.99
CA VAL A 17 -6.40 1.52 -31.80
C VAL A 17 -5.83 2.27 -30.60
N PRO A 18 -6.59 3.25 -30.05
CA PRO A 18 -6.07 4.13 -29.00
C PRO A 18 -5.83 3.37 -27.71
N LYS A 19 -4.73 3.73 -27.01
CA LYS A 19 -4.30 3.04 -25.79
C LYS A 19 -4.05 1.54 -25.95
N GLY A 20 -3.88 1.08 -27.19
CA GLY A 20 -3.68 -0.33 -27.49
C GLY A 20 -2.38 -0.90 -26.91
N GLY A 21 -1.39 -0.04 -26.63
CA GLY A 21 -0.15 -0.43 -25.98
C GLY A 21 -0.33 -1.11 -24.61
N VAL A 22 -1.51 -0.97 -23.96
CA VAL A 22 -1.83 -1.75 -22.73
C VAL A 22 -1.81 -3.26 -22.96
N LEU A 23 -2.00 -3.73 -24.22
CA LEU A 23 -1.94 -5.14 -24.57
C LEU A 23 -0.53 -5.74 -24.39
N LEU A 24 0.53 -4.93 -24.40
CA LEU A 24 1.87 -5.40 -24.09
C LEU A 24 1.99 -5.94 -22.66
N ALA A 25 1.10 -5.50 -21.76
CA ALA A 25 1.08 -6.00 -20.39
C ALA A 25 0.36 -7.35 -20.23
N LEU A 26 -0.32 -7.86 -21.25
CA LEU A 26 -1.14 -9.07 -21.14
C LEU A 26 -0.34 -10.30 -20.69
N PRO A 27 0.86 -10.61 -21.25
CA PRO A 27 1.67 -11.72 -20.75
C PRO A 27 1.98 -11.60 -19.27
N ALA A 28 2.39 -10.40 -18.81
CA ALA A 28 2.71 -10.16 -17.41
C ALA A 28 1.47 -10.24 -16.50
N LEU A 29 0.30 -9.78 -16.96
CA LEU A 29 -0.97 -9.90 -16.23
C LEU A 29 -1.36 -11.36 -16.02
N LEU A 30 -1.25 -12.18 -17.06
CA LEU A 30 -1.58 -13.61 -17.00
C LEU A 30 -0.56 -14.37 -16.14
N ALA A 31 0.73 -14.09 -16.29
CA ALA A 31 1.79 -14.66 -15.47
C ALA A 31 1.64 -14.30 -13.98
N THR A 32 1.20 -13.06 -13.68
CA THR A 32 0.91 -12.62 -12.31
C THR A 32 -0.35 -13.27 -11.75
N GLY A 33 -1.23 -13.83 -12.60
CA GLY A 33 -2.38 -14.62 -12.18
C GLY A 33 -3.74 -13.95 -12.33
N LEU A 34 -3.90 -12.96 -13.22
CA LEU A 34 -5.16 -12.22 -13.39
C LEU A 34 -6.39 -13.13 -13.55
N LEU A 35 -6.27 -14.22 -14.31
CA LEU A 35 -7.35 -15.16 -14.56
C LEU A 35 -7.23 -16.45 -13.73
N ARG A 36 -6.19 -16.57 -12.90
CA ARG A 36 -5.96 -17.74 -12.07
C ARG A 36 -6.99 -17.81 -10.94
N HIS A 37 -7.47 -19.00 -10.63
CA HIS A 37 -8.51 -19.26 -9.62
C HIS A 37 -9.88 -18.61 -9.90
N THR A 38 -10.02 -17.81 -10.97
CA THR A 38 -11.28 -17.10 -11.24
C THR A 38 -12.44 -18.06 -11.53
N ALA A 39 -12.22 -19.12 -12.30
CA ALA A 39 -13.26 -20.10 -12.63
C ALA A 39 -13.79 -20.88 -11.40
N ALA A 40 -12.93 -21.06 -10.38
CA ALA A 40 -13.32 -21.73 -9.14
C ALA A 40 -14.06 -20.80 -8.16
N LEU A 41 -13.76 -19.51 -8.20
CA LEU A 41 -14.25 -18.55 -7.20
C LEU A 41 -15.39 -17.67 -7.72
N TYR A 42 -15.47 -17.42 -9.02
CA TYR A 42 -16.40 -16.46 -9.59
C TYR A 42 -17.29 -17.10 -10.65
N GLN A 43 -18.56 -16.72 -10.65
CA GLN A 43 -19.53 -17.14 -11.65
C GLN A 43 -20.33 -15.91 -12.11
N LEU A 44 -20.64 -15.88 -13.40
CA LEU A 44 -21.56 -14.92 -13.97
C LEU A 44 -22.69 -15.69 -14.65
N PRO A 45 -23.93 -15.20 -14.60
CA PRO A 45 -25.00 -15.76 -15.40
C PRO A 45 -24.67 -15.57 -16.88
N ASN A 46 -25.18 -16.47 -17.70
CA ASN A 46 -25.04 -16.42 -19.16
C ASN A 46 -25.39 -15.03 -19.70
N GLY A 47 -24.55 -14.53 -20.59
CA GLY A 47 -24.68 -13.19 -21.15
C GLY A 47 -23.50 -12.83 -22.03
N PHE A 48 -23.59 -11.73 -22.74
CA PHE A 48 -22.60 -11.29 -23.73
C PHE A 48 -21.17 -11.18 -23.18
N TYR A 49 -20.99 -10.71 -21.95
CA TYR A 49 -19.67 -10.52 -21.34
C TYR A 49 -19.35 -11.65 -20.36
N GLY A 50 -18.30 -12.41 -20.67
CA GLY A 50 -17.76 -13.47 -19.81
C GLY A 50 -16.85 -12.93 -18.69
N ILE A 51 -16.43 -13.85 -17.79
CA ILE A 51 -15.55 -13.52 -16.65
C ILE A 51 -14.22 -12.98 -17.14
N ALA A 52 -13.56 -13.67 -18.07
CA ALA A 52 -12.24 -13.26 -18.57
C ALA A 52 -12.28 -11.84 -19.15
N GLY A 53 -13.29 -11.53 -19.97
CA GLY A 53 -13.46 -10.19 -20.55
C GLY A 53 -13.62 -9.09 -19.49
N ILE A 54 -14.36 -9.35 -18.39
CA ILE A 54 -14.53 -8.37 -17.31
C ILE A 54 -13.21 -8.17 -16.54
N PHE A 55 -12.49 -9.24 -16.21
CA PHE A 55 -11.22 -9.15 -15.50
C PHE A 55 -10.16 -8.44 -16.34
N LEU A 56 -10.05 -8.79 -17.62
CA LEU A 56 -9.16 -8.13 -18.57
C LEU A 56 -9.50 -6.64 -18.71
N LEU A 57 -10.77 -6.29 -18.91
CA LEU A 57 -11.20 -4.89 -19.00
C LEU A 57 -10.75 -4.09 -17.80
N LEU A 58 -10.98 -4.59 -16.59
CA LEU A 58 -10.62 -3.88 -15.36
C LEU A 58 -9.10 -3.75 -15.17
N ALA A 59 -8.32 -4.77 -15.56
CA ALA A 59 -6.86 -4.73 -15.50
C ALA A 59 -6.27 -3.75 -16.54
N LEU A 60 -6.74 -3.80 -17.80
CA LEU A 60 -6.33 -2.87 -18.86
C LEU A 60 -6.74 -1.43 -18.53
N GLN A 61 -7.96 -1.24 -17.98
CA GLN A 61 -8.42 0.04 -17.45
C GLN A 61 -7.45 0.60 -16.40
N ALA A 62 -7.03 -0.23 -15.44
CA ALA A 62 -6.10 0.19 -14.38
C ALA A 62 -4.73 0.61 -14.95
N LEU A 63 -4.19 -0.15 -15.91
CA LEU A 63 -2.93 0.17 -16.60
C LEU A 63 -3.05 1.43 -17.46
N ALA A 64 -4.17 1.65 -18.13
CA ALA A 64 -4.48 2.89 -18.88
C ALA A 64 -4.75 4.10 -17.97
N ARG A 65 -4.60 3.98 -16.65
CA ARG A 65 -4.82 5.05 -15.65
C ARG A 65 -6.26 5.58 -15.60
N ILE A 66 -7.22 4.78 -16.05
CA ILE A 66 -8.64 5.05 -15.86
C ILE A 66 -9.01 4.59 -14.45
N LYS A 67 -9.00 5.52 -13.48
CA LYS A 67 -8.99 5.24 -12.03
C LYS A 67 -10.31 4.76 -11.44
N SER A 68 -11.42 4.80 -12.21
CA SER A 68 -12.73 4.32 -11.78
C SER A 68 -13.55 3.82 -12.96
N ILE A 69 -14.47 2.89 -12.72
CA ILE A 69 -15.38 2.38 -13.74
C ILE A 69 -16.25 3.48 -14.36
N GLU A 70 -16.54 4.54 -13.59
CA GLU A 70 -17.32 5.70 -14.07
C GLU A 70 -16.63 6.43 -15.23
N GLN A 71 -15.30 6.43 -15.25
CA GLN A 71 -14.53 7.08 -16.30
C GLN A 71 -14.60 6.33 -17.65
N LEU A 72 -15.04 5.07 -17.67
CA LEU A 72 -15.25 4.32 -18.91
C LEU A 72 -16.35 4.92 -19.79
N ARG A 73 -17.24 5.77 -19.24
CA ARG A 73 -18.23 6.52 -20.06
C ARG A 73 -17.59 7.55 -20.99
N TYR A 74 -16.34 7.91 -20.78
CA TYR A 74 -15.60 8.89 -21.58
C TYR A 74 -14.65 8.25 -22.61
N VAL A 75 -14.64 6.94 -22.73
CA VAL A 75 -13.87 6.23 -23.75
C VAL A 75 -14.82 5.74 -24.86
N ALA A 76 -14.30 5.55 -26.05
CA ALA A 76 -15.06 4.98 -27.16
C ALA A 76 -15.26 3.47 -26.93
N PRO A 77 -16.50 2.99 -26.71
CA PRO A 77 -16.73 1.59 -26.31
C PRO A 77 -16.27 0.58 -27.36
N GLY A 78 -16.41 0.89 -28.64
CA GLY A 78 -15.97 0.03 -29.75
C GLY A 78 -14.44 -0.06 -29.81
N GLU A 79 -13.72 1.07 -29.66
CA GLU A 79 -12.25 1.06 -29.65
C GLU A 79 -11.69 0.21 -28.52
N TRP A 80 -12.28 0.31 -27.34
CA TRP A 80 -11.91 -0.53 -26.21
C TRP A 80 -12.36 -1.99 -26.39
N GLY A 81 -13.45 -2.23 -27.12
CA GLY A 81 -13.89 -3.57 -27.50
C GLY A 81 -12.82 -4.31 -28.31
N LYS A 82 -12.20 -3.62 -29.28
CA LYS A 82 -11.12 -4.19 -30.11
C LYS A 82 -9.97 -4.78 -29.27
N LEU A 83 -9.63 -4.17 -28.12
CA LEU A 83 -8.59 -4.68 -27.22
C LEU A 83 -8.95 -6.03 -26.58
N LEU A 84 -10.23 -6.37 -26.55
CA LEU A 84 -10.77 -7.60 -25.96
C LEU A 84 -11.27 -8.61 -27.00
N GLY A 85 -11.15 -8.29 -28.29
CA GLY A 85 -11.76 -9.07 -29.36
C GLY A 85 -13.29 -9.07 -29.30
N LEU A 86 -13.89 -7.94 -28.92
CA LEU A 86 -15.35 -7.73 -28.81
C LEU A 86 -15.76 -6.49 -29.59
N ASP A 87 -17.00 -6.44 -30.07
CA ASP A 87 -17.56 -5.26 -30.76
C ASP A 87 -17.49 -4.00 -29.89
N ARG A 88 -17.70 -4.16 -28.60
CA ARG A 88 -17.66 -3.06 -27.62
C ARG A 88 -17.48 -3.55 -26.20
N ILE A 89 -16.96 -2.69 -25.32
CA ILE A 89 -16.96 -2.94 -23.87
C ILE A 89 -18.38 -2.71 -23.28
N PRO A 90 -18.66 -3.30 -22.08
CA PRO A 90 -19.92 -3.07 -21.39
C PRO A 90 -20.08 -1.60 -21.01
N GLU A 91 -21.30 -1.10 -21.13
CA GLU A 91 -21.67 0.18 -20.54
C GLU A 91 -21.44 0.15 -19.01
N VAL A 92 -21.17 1.31 -18.43
CA VAL A 92 -20.92 1.43 -16.97
C VAL A 92 -22.03 0.80 -16.13
N ARG A 93 -23.31 0.94 -16.56
CA ARG A 93 -24.46 0.32 -15.87
C ARG A 93 -24.36 -1.21 -15.88
N THR A 94 -24.07 -1.78 -17.04
CA THR A 94 -23.91 -3.24 -17.20
C THR A 94 -22.71 -3.75 -16.39
N LEU A 95 -21.59 -3.02 -16.43
CA LEU A 95 -20.39 -3.37 -15.64
C LEU A 95 -20.69 -3.36 -14.13
N ARG A 96 -21.42 -2.36 -13.63
CA ARG A 96 -21.85 -2.31 -12.23
C ARG A 96 -22.69 -3.53 -11.84
N GLN A 97 -23.65 -3.92 -12.67
CA GLN A 97 -24.47 -5.11 -12.44
C GLN A 97 -23.64 -6.40 -12.40
N LYS A 98 -22.65 -6.53 -13.32
CA LYS A 98 -21.71 -7.67 -13.30
C LYS A 98 -20.86 -7.67 -12.03
N LEU A 99 -20.34 -6.51 -11.62
CA LEU A 99 -19.58 -6.38 -10.37
C LEU A 99 -20.43 -6.66 -9.13
N GLU A 100 -21.69 -6.29 -9.12
CA GLU A 100 -22.64 -6.62 -8.05
C GLU A 100 -22.75 -8.14 -7.88
N ILE A 101 -22.90 -8.87 -8.98
CA ILE A 101 -22.96 -10.34 -8.96
C ILE A 101 -21.63 -10.97 -8.49
N LEU A 102 -20.50 -10.49 -9.04
CA LEU A 102 -19.17 -11.01 -8.67
C LEU A 102 -18.84 -10.78 -7.19
N CYS A 103 -19.35 -9.70 -6.60
CA CYS A 103 -19.06 -9.27 -5.23
C CYS A 103 -20.21 -9.53 -4.24
N GLN A 104 -21.16 -10.44 -4.54
CA GLN A 104 -22.28 -10.76 -3.65
C GLN A 104 -21.84 -11.45 -2.36
N GLU A 105 -20.84 -12.32 -2.44
CA GLU A 105 -20.37 -13.11 -1.31
C GLU A 105 -19.18 -12.40 -0.63
N ALA A 106 -19.37 -12.03 0.62
CA ALA A 106 -18.32 -11.40 1.42
C ALA A 106 -17.11 -12.32 1.61
N GLY A 107 -15.91 -11.76 1.51
CA GLY A 107 -14.64 -12.46 1.68
C GLY A 107 -14.17 -13.24 0.44
N ARG A 108 -14.92 -13.24 -0.66
CA ARG A 108 -14.52 -13.92 -1.90
C ARG A 108 -13.29 -13.26 -2.53
N ALA A 109 -13.26 -11.93 -2.56
CA ALA A 109 -12.13 -11.18 -3.09
C ALA A 109 -10.86 -11.40 -2.25
N LEU A 110 -10.98 -11.48 -0.92
CA LEU A 110 -9.87 -11.82 -0.05
C LEU A 110 -9.38 -13.26 -0.29
N ARG A 111 -10.28 -14.23 -0.49
CA ARG A 111 -9.87 -15.60 -0.86
C ARG A 111 -9.09 -15.62 -2.18
N TRP A 112 -9.56 -14.91 -3.21
CA TRP A 112 -8.85 -14.81 -4.48
C TRP A 112 -7.47 -14.15 -4.29
N ASN A 113 -7.40 -13.02 -3.60
CA ASN A 113 -6.12 -12.36 -3.28
C ASN A 113 -5.20 -13.31 -2.49
N THR A 114 -5.75 -14.10 -1.54
CA THR A 114 -4.98 -15.07 -0.75
C THR A 114 -4.37 -16.16 -1.64
N GLU A 115 -5.13 -16.75 -2.56
CA GLU A 115 -4.60 -17.79 -3.45
C GLU A 115 -3.48 -17.24 -4.36
N LEU A 116 -3.64 -16.04 -4.88
CA LEU A 116 -2.56 -15.36 -5.63
C LEU A 116 -1.33 -15.08 -4.74
N ALA A 117 -1.55 -14.58 -3.54
CA ALA A 117 -0.47 -14.25 -2.60
C ALA A 117 0.35 -15.47 -2.18
N LYS A 118 -0.28 -16.64 -1.99
CA LYS A 118 0.42 -17.92 -1.73
C LYS A 118 1.42 -18.23 -2.83
N GLU A 119 1.01 -18.11 -4.09
CA GLU A 119 1.89 -18.36 -5.23
C GLU A 119 3.04 -17.36 -5.30
N TRP A 120 2.76 -16.09 -5.05
CA TRP A 120 3.80 -15.05 -5.05
C TRP A 120 4.79 -15.22 -3.90
N ILE A 121 4.33 -15.63 -2.71
CA ILE A 121 5.19 -15.93 -1.56
C ILE A 121 6.02 -17.19 -1.83
N ALA A 122 5.41 -18.23 -2.40
CA ALA A 122 6.13 -19.47 -2.74
C ALA A 122 7.26 -19.25 -3.76
N GLY A 123 7.15 -18.21 -4.60
CA GLY A 123 8.19 -17.79 -5.53
C GLY A 123 9.34 -16.97 -4.91
N GLN A 124 9.22 -16.57 -3.62
CA GLN A 124 10.25 -15.80 -2.91
C GLN A 124 11.38 -16.71 -2.42
N ARG A 125 12.60 -16.16 -2.39
CA ARG A 125 13.72 -16.84 -1.72
C ARG A 125 13.54 -16.75 -0.20
N GLU A 126 14.10 -17.69 0.52
CA GLU A 126 14.03 -17.71 1.99
C GLU A 126 14.60 -16.43 2.62
N SER A 127 15.69 -15.89 2.07
CA SER A 127 16.29 -14.62 2.51
C SER A 127 15.38 -13.40 2.28
N GLU A 128 14.34 -13.55 1.47
CA GLU A 128 13.36 -12.51 1.11
C GLU A 128 12.07 -12.61 1.92
N MET A 129 11.98 -13.57 2.87
CA MET A 129 10.81 -13.71 3.75
C MET A 129 10.78 -12.61 4.81
N ILE A 130 10.76 -11.37 4.32
CA ILE A 130 10.65 -10.13 5.10
C ILE A 130 9.38 -9.43 4.67
N PHE A 131 8.43 -9.33 5.59
CA PHE A 131 7.11 -8.78 5.33
C PHE A 131 6.95 -7.40 5.96
N TYR A 132 6.75 -6.40 5.13
CA TYR A 132 6.47 -5.04 5.54
C TYR A 132 4.97 -4.88 5.77
N VAL A 133 4.59 -4.42 6.95
CA VAL A 133 3.20 -4.21 7.30
C VAL A 133 2.98 -2.75 7.63
N ASP A 134 1.98 -2.15 6.98
CA ASP A 134 1.60 -0.75 7.22
C ASP A 134 0.12 -0.52 6.95
N GLY A 135 -0.44 0.49 7.61
CA GLY A 135 -1.82 0.92 7.45
C GLY A 135 -1.93 2.07 6.45
N HIS A 136 -2.84 1.94 5.49
CA HIS A 136 -3.18 3.01 4.56
C HIS A 136 -4.56 3.56 4.84
N VAL A 137 -4.64 4.79 5.35
CA VAL A 137 -5.90 5.47 5.65
C VAL A 137 -6.48 6.10 4.39
N ARG A 138 -7.70 5.68 4.03
CA ARG A 138 -8.48 6.22 2.90
C ARG A 138 -9.49 7.23 3.41
N VAL A 139 -9.29 8.49 3.06
CA VAL A 139 -10.18 9.58 3.44
C VAL A 139 -11.41 9.61 2.55
N TYR A 140 -12.57 9.81 3.17
CA TYR A 140 -13.83 10.05 2.49
C TYR A 140 -14.26 11.52 2.69
N HIS A 141 -14.32 12.27 1.61
CA HIS A 141 -14.68 13.69 1.61
C HIS A 141 -16.18 13.93 1.37
N GLY A 142 -16.97 12.87 1.17
CA GLY A 142 -18.42 12.98 0.98
C GLY A 142 -19.19 13.02 2.29
N ASP A 143 -20.46 13.45 2.21
CA ASP A 143 -21.36 13.53 3.36
C ASP A 143 -22.41 12.42 3.42
N LEU A 144 -22.61 11.70 2.30
CA LEU A 144 -23.69 10.70 2.17
C LEU A 144 -23.46 9.43 2.98
N THR A 145 -22.19 9.05 3.22
CA THR A 145 -21.85 7.82 3.92
C THR A 145 -21.28 8.14 5.30
N PRO A 146 -21.96 7.77 6.40
CA PRO A 146 -21.50 8.03 7.75
C PRO A 146 -20.39 7.04 8.15
N LEU A 147 -19.15 7.29 7.73
CA LEU A 147 -17.98 6.51 8.11
C LEU A 147 -17.38 6.96 9.45
N PRO A 148 -16.62 6.08 10.14
CA PRO A 148 -15.91 6.43 11.36
C PRO A 148 -14.87 7.53 11.08
N ARG A 149 -14.54 8.31 12.13
CA ARG A 149 -13.53 9.36 12.04
C ARG A 149 -12.17 8.82 12.50
N HIS A 150 -11.16 9.02 11.66
CA HIS A 150 -9.75 8.68 11.93
C HIS A 150 -8.89 9.94 11.93
N TYR A 151 -7.82 9.92 12.71
CA TYR A 151 -6.78 10.92 12.57
C TYR A 151 -5.93 10.62 11.34
N VAL A 152 -5.95 11.52 10.38
CA VAL A 152 -5.17 11.41 9.14
C VAL A 152 -3.90 12.24 9.30
N ALA A 153 -2.77 11.57 9.55
CA ALA A 153 -1.52 12.24 9.88
C ALA A 153 -1.04 13.21 8.78
N ARG A 154 -1.20 12.84 7.50
CA ARG A 154 -0.84 13.69 6.35
C ARG A 154 -1.65 14.99 6.26
N GLU A 155 -2.87 14.99 6.77
CA GLU A 155 -3.78 16.16 6.76
C GLU A 155 -3.87 16.83 8.12
N ARG A 156 -3.35 16.18 9.17
CA ARG A 156 -3.42 16.61 10.58
C ARG A 156 -4.85 16.86 11.08
N LEU A 157 -5.82 16.16 10.51
CA LEU A 157 -7.25 16.30 10.79
C LEU A 157 -7.87 14.95 11.14
N CYS A 158 -8.96 14.98 11.93
CA CYS A 158 -9.84 13.83 12.12
C CYS A 158 -10.93 13.84 11.04
N LEU A 159 -10.78 12.98 10.04
CA LEU A 159 -11.67 12.88 8.89
C LEU A 159 -12.42 11.55 8.89
N ARG A 160 -13.52 11.47 8.17
CA ARG A 160 -14.18 10.19 7.86
C ARG A 160 -13.26 9.36 7.00
N ALA A 161 -12.95 8.14 7.43
CA ALA A 161 -12.00 7.30 6.74
C ALA A 161 -12.19 5.81 7.07
N THR A 162 -11.59 4.96 6.24
CA THR A 162 -11.35 3.53 6.49
C THR A 162 -9.86 3.25 6.36
N THR A 163 -9.38 2.15 6.96
CA THR A 163 -7.98 1.77 6.90
C THR A 163 -7.83 0.42 6.21
N ASP A 164 -6.84 0.30 5.32
CA ASP A 164 -6.41 -0.97 4.76
C ASP A 164 -5.02 -1.29 5.29
N TYR A 165 -4.82 -2.49 5.78
CA TYR A 165 -3.51 -2.98 6.21
C TYR A 165 -2.93 -3.89 5.15
N TRP A 166 -1.73 -3.56 4.68
CA TRP A 166 -1.06 -4.20 3.56
C TRP A 166 0.16 -4.98 4.02
N ILE A 167 0.37 -6.14 3.42
CA ILE A 167 1.62 -6.90 3.51
C ILE A 167 2.35 -6.77 2.19
N ASN A 168 3.56 -6.22 2.23
CA ASN A 168 4.41 -6.01 1.08
C ASN A 168 5.74 -6.76 1.23
N ALA A 169 6.36 -7.12 0.11
CA ALA A 169 7.73 -7.59 0.05
C ALA A 169 8.73 -6.43 0.27
N MET A 170 10.00 -6.77 0.46
CA MET A 170 11.10 -5.80 0.64
C MET A 170 11.25 -4.82 -0.53
N ASP A 171 10.94 -5.24 -1.75
CA ASP A 171 10.93 -4.41 -2.96
C ASP A 171 9.68 -3.55 -3.12
N GLY A 172 8.75 -3.60 -2.16
CA GLY A 172 7.49 -2.85 -2.16
C GLY A 172 6.34 -3.55 -2.89
N GLN A 173 6.54 -4.72 -3.48
CA GLN A 173 5.45 -5.43 -4.14
C GLN A 173 4.43 -5.96 -3.12
N PRO A 174 3.13 -5.68 -3.29
CA PRO A 174 2.10 -6.11 -2.35
C PRO A 174 1.78 -7.60 -2.52
N PHE A 175 1.52 -8.29 -1.41
CA PHE A 175 1.01 -9.67 -1.39
C PHE A 175 -0.50 -9.69 -1.15
N VAL A 176 -0.92 -9.15 -0.02
CA VAL A 176 -2.30 -9.18 0.44
C VAL A 176 -2.61 -7.93 1.23
N PHE A 177 -3.88 -7.60 1.32
CA PHE A 177 -4.35 -6.54 2.21
C PHE A 177 -5.68 -6.94 2.87
N VAL A 178 -5.94 -6.36 4.02
CA VAL A 178 -7.21 -6.49 4.74
C VAL A 178 -7.85 -5.13 4.94
N ASN A 179 -9.13 -5.03 4.63
CA ASN A 179 -9.89 -3.81 4.82
C ASN A 179 -10.38 -3.76 6.28
N LYS A 180 -10.21 -2.61 6.93
CA LYS A 180 -10.76 -2.32 8.26
C LYS A 180 -11.67 -1.10 8.17
N GLU A 181 -12.96 -1.36 8.15
CA GLU A 181 -14.00 -0.33 8.08
C GLU A 181 -14.06 0.47 9.38
N VAL A 182 -13.79 -0.19 10.50
CA VAL A 182 -13.54 0.40 11.81
C VAL A 182 -12.15 0.00 12.23
N ASP A 183 -11.25 0.95 12.30
CA ASP A 183 -9.83 0.70 12.53
C ASP A 183 -9.54 0.29 13.98
N PRO A 184 -9.06 -0.94 14.22
CA PRO A 184 -8.66 -1.39 15.55
C PRO A 184 -7.21 -0.99 15.91
N GLY A 185 -6.47 -0.39 14.98
CA GLY A 185 -5.04 -0.11 15.05
C GLY A 185 -4.15 -1.26 14.55
N LEU A 186 -2.92 -0.91 14.18
CA LEU A 186 -1.97 -1.83 13.55
C LEU A 186 -1.66 -3.04 14.45
N LEU A 187 -1.40 -2.83 15.73
CA LEU A 187 -1.07 -3.94 16.67
C LEU A 187 -2.21 -4.96 16.78
N ALA A 188 -3.45 -4.49 16.88
CA ALA A 188 -4.60 -5.39 16.95
C ALA A 188 -4.78 -6.17 15.64
N THR A 189 -4.62 -5.50 14.49
CA THR A 189 -4.71 -6.15 13.17
C THR A 189 -3.58 -7.16 12.95
N LEU A 190 -2.36 -6.86 13.39
CA LEU A 190 -1.26 -7.84 13.37
C LEU A 190 -1.63 -9.11 14.14
N ARG A 191 -2.16 -8.97 15.37
CA ARG A 191 -2.51 -10.11 16.22
C ARG A 191 -3.70 -10.93 15.69
N SER A 192 -4.74 -10.25 15.21
CA SER A 192 -6.01 -10.92 14.84
C SER A 192 -6.07 -11.42 13.41
N ASP A 193 -5.38 -10.77 12.48
CA ASP A 193 -5.56 -11.02 11.06
C ASP A 193 -4.23 -11.39 10.35
N LEU A 194 -3.22 -10.52 10.42
CA LEU A 194 -2.07 -10.61 9.51
C LEU A 194 -1.07 -11.70 9.92
N VAL A 195 -0.75 -11.82 11.21
CA VAL A 195 0.14 -12.91 11.69
C VAL A 195 -0.53 -14.28 11.52
N PRO A 196 -1.80 -14.48 11.92
CA PRO A 196 -2.50 -15.74 11.64
C PRO A 196 -2.55 -16.06 10.15
N TRP A 197 -2.81 -15.06 9.30
CA TRP A 197 -2.82 -15.24 7.85
C TRP A 197 -1.45 -15.67 7.32
N LEU A 198 -0.36 -15.02 7.72
CA LEU A 198 1.01 -15.36 7.31
C LEU A 198 1.39 -16.78 7.76
N LYS A 199 1.05 -17.19 8.98
CA LYS A 199 1.32 -18.54 9.50
C LYS A 199 0.68 -19.64 8.65
N ILE A 200 -0.48 -19.37 8.07
CA ILE A 200 -1.20 -20.33 7.21
C ILE A 200 -0.67 -20.29 5.77
N ASN A 201 -0.37 -19.10 5.25
CA ASN A 201 -0.21 -18.88 3.81
C ASN A 201 1.25 -18.65 3.38
N ALA A 202 2.18 -18.56 4.34
CA ALA A 202 3.62 -18.48 4.07
C ALA A 202 4.35 -19.66 4.76
N PRO A 203 4.14 -20.91 4.33
CA PRO A 203 4.68 -22.08 5.01
C PRO A 203 6.21 -22.10 4.99
N ALA A 204 6.81 -22.50 6.10
CA ALA A 204 8.24 -22.77 6.16
C ALA A 204 8.59 -24.02 5.36
N SER A 205 9.68 -23.96 4.58
CA SER A 205 10.21 -25.14 3.89
C SER A 205 10.62 -26.23 4.89
N PRO A 206 10.65 -27.51 4.48
CA PRO A 206 11.15 -28.59 5.35
C PRO A 206 12.55 -28.32 5.91
N GLU A 207 13.45 -27.75 5.09
CA GLU A 207 14.81 -27.39 5.48
C GLU A 207 14.81 -26.28 6.52
N LEU A 208 13.97 -25.24 6.35
CA LEU A 208 13.82 -24.18 7.34
C LEU A 208 13.23 -24.71 8.64
N GLN A 209 12.22 -25.58 8.56
CA GLN A 209 11.64 -26.22 9.73
C GLN A 209 12.69 -27.04 10.50
N GLN A 210 13.59 -27.75 9.81
CA GLN A 210 14.68 -28.50 10.43
C GLN A 210 15.65 -27.54 11.14
N ARG A 211 16.09 -26.46 10.45
CA ARG A 211 16.97 -25.45 11.09
C ARG A 211 16.33 -24.79 12.31
N MET A 212 15.01 -24.56 12.28
CA MET A 212 14.27 -24.01 13.42
C MET A 212 14.23 -24.98 14.61
N ARG A 213 14.32 -26.30 14.38
CA ARG A 213 14.45 -27.31 15.46
C ARG A 213 15.86 -27.33 16.04
N ASP A 214 16.86 -27.21 15.17
CA ASP A 214 18.27 -27.34 15.55
C ASP A 214 18.83 -26.08 16.21
N ASP A 215 18.28 -24.91 15.87
CA ASP A 215 18.75 -23.60 16.35
C ASP A 215 17.60 -22.78 16.97
N PRO A 216 17.67 -22.46 18.26
CA PRO A 216 16.66 -21.66 18.95
C PRO A 216 16.57 -20.20 18.44
N HIS A 217 17.59 -19.70 17.73
CA HIS A 217 17.61 -18.35 17.15
C HIS A 217 17.19 -18.29 15.69
N GLN A 218 17.00 -19.45 15.04
CA GLN A 218 16.44 -19.48 13.70
C GLN A 218 14.96 -19.10 13.76
N HIS A 219 14.55 -18.14 12.94
CA HIS A 219 13.16 -17.69 12.82
C HIS A 219 12.57 -18.08 11.46
N TRP A 220 11.26 -18.04 11.38
CA TRP A 220 10.47 -18.39 10.20
C TRP A 220 10.51 -17.26 9.15
N PHE A 221 10.06 -16.07 9.55
CA PHE A 221 10.09 -14.86 8.75
C PHE A 221 10.28 -13.64 9.64
N THR A 222 10.52 -12.49 9.01
CA THR A 222 10.66 -11.21 9.71
C THR A 222 9.48 -10.30 9.38
N LEU A 223 8.85 -9.73 10.41
CA LEU A 223 7.85 -8.68 10.30
C LEU A 223 8.50 -7.31 10.50
N VAL A 224 8.27 -6.41 9.56
CA VAL A 224 8.75 -5.01 9.61
C VAL A 224 7.55 -4.08 9.68
N PHE A 225 7.48 -3.22 10.70
CA PHE A 225 6.39 -2.28 10.89
C PHE A 225 6.81 -1.03 11.67
N ASP A 226 5.94 -0.03 11.69
CA ASP A 226 6.17 1.26 12.33
C ASP A 226 5.92 1.22 13.84
N ARG A 227 6.27 2.33 14.51
CA ARG A 227 6.08 2.61 15.95
C ARG A 227 4.64 2.44 16.43
N GLU A 228 3.65 2.44 15.55
CA GLU A 228 2.25 2.26 15.91
C GLU A 228 1.99 0.91 16.58
N ALA A 229 2.66 -0.14 16.10
CA ALA A 229 2.54 -1.48 16.69
C ALA A 229 3.63 -1.80 17.73
N TYR A 230 4.35 -0.80 18.24
CA TYR A 230 5.37 -1.02 19.26
C TYR A 230 4.76 -1.57 20.54
N SER A 231 5.08 -2.82 20.87
CA SER A 231 4.67 -3.51 22.09
C SER A 231 5.72 -4.56 22.48
N PRO A 232 6.44 -4.37 23.59
CA PRO A 232 7.38 -5.38 24.11
C PRO A 232 6.74 -6.76 24.31
N GLU A 233 5.49 -6.83 24.76
CA GLU A 233 4.75 -8.09 24.91
C GLU A 233 4.58 -8.78 23.55
N PHE A 234 4.12 -8.03 22.52
CA PHE A 234 3.97 -8.56 21.17
C PHE A 234 5.31 -9.06 20.61
N PHE A 235 6.41 -8.36 20.88
CA PHE A 235 7.74 -8.80 20.44
C PHE A 235 8.13 -10.14 21.11
N GLY A 236 7.80 -10.29 22.41
CA GLY A 236 7.99 -11.54 23.14
C GLY A 236 7.17 -12.70 22.56
N ASP A 237 5.87 -12.46 22.29
CA ASP A 237 4.96 -13.45 21.71
C ASP A 237 5.49 -13.92 20.34
N MET A 238 5.87 -12.98 19.46
CA MET A 238 6.39 -13.29 18.13
C MET A 238 7.70 -14.08 18.19
N LYS A 239 8.60 -13.74 19.12
CA LYS A 239 9.82 -14.51 19.35
C LYS A 239 9.53 -15.96 19.75
N GLN A 240 8.56 -16.19 20.63
CA GLN A 240 8.14 -17.55 21.01
C GLN A 240 7.59 -18.32 19.81
N GLU A 241 6.88 -17.65 18.89
CA GLU A 241 6.36 -18.21 17.66
C GLU A 241 7.41 -18.32 16.53
N ARG A 242 8.68 -18.04 16.82
CA ARG A 242 9.77 -18.06 15.82
C ARG A 242 9.58 -17.03 14.70
N ILE A 243 8.94 -15.91 14.99
CA ILE A 243 8.77 -14.78 14.08
C ILE A 243 9.67 -13.65 14.55
N ALA A 244 10.58 -13.20 13.69
CA ALA A 244 11.43 -12.07 14.01
C ALA A 244 10.67 -10.75 13.80
N ILE A 245 10.97 -9.76 14.64
CA ILE A 245 10.42 -8.41 14.57
C ILE A 245 11.54 -7.44 14.20
N LEU A 246 11.21 -6.46 13.38
CA LEU A 246 12.02 -5.28 13.09
C LEU A 246 11.13 -4.05 13.12
N SER A 247 11.41 -3.10 14.01
CA SER A 247 10.59 -1.90 14.20
C SER A 247 11.42 -0.74 14.71
N TYR A 248 10.93 0.49 14.58
CA TYR A 248 11.55 1.65 15.22
C TYR A 248 11.44 1.54 16.74
N HIS A 249 12.52 1.93 17.45
CA HIS A 249 12.49 2.07 18.89
C HIS A 249 11.67 3.31 19.28
N LYS A 250 10.59 3.10 20.02
CA LYS A 250 9.68 4.20 20.40
C LYS A 250 10.28 5.12 21.47
N TYR A 251 11.13 4.57 22.35
CA TYR A 251 11.72 5.26 23.49
C TYR A 251 13.23 4.96 23.57
N PRO A 252 14.06 5.47 22.65
CA PRO A 252 15.46 5.04 22.48
C PRO A 252 16.41 5.51 23.60
N GLY A 253 15.94 6.34 24.54
CA GLY A 253 16.81 6.90 25.59
C GLY A 253 17.79 7.94 25.04
N ALA A 254 18.94 8.09 25.73
CA ALA A 254 19.99 9.03 25.34
C ALA A 254 20.71 8.61 24.06
N ASP A 255 21.27 9.59 23.36
CA ASP A 255 22.11 9.34 22.19
C ASP A 255 23.38 8.59 22.56
N TRP A 256 23.87 7.76 21.64
CA TRP A 256 25.13 7.04 21.80
C TRP A 256 26.31 7.90 21.37
N PRO A 257 27.52 7.67 21.93
CA PRO A 257 28.73 8.34 21.49
C PRO A 257 28.93 8.18 19.97
N VAL A 258 29.33 9.28 19.31
CA VAL A 258 29.50 9.30 17.84
C VAL A 258 30.61 8.35 17.39
N GLU A 259 31.58 8.12 18.25
CA GLU A 259 32.75 7.26 18.01
C GLU A 259 32.39 5.77 17.86
N GLU A 260 31.19 5.39 18.30
CA GLU A 260 30.69 4.00 18.16
C GLU A 260 30.14 3.71 16.77
N PHE A 261 29.87 4.75 15.98
CA PHE A 261 29.30 4.59 14.66
C PHE A 261 30.39 4.34 13.61
N ALA A 262 30.26 3.22 12.89
CA ALA A 262 31.14 2.88 11.78
C ALA A 262 30.43 3.10 10.44
N ALA A 263 31.19 3.58 9.45
CA ALA A 263 30.71 3.69 8.07
C ALA A 263 30.63 2.29 7.45
N CYS A 264 29.43 1.87 7.11
CA CYS A 264 29.14 0.57 6.52
C CYS A 264 28.61 0.73 5.10
N SER A 265 29.21 0.05 4.12
CA SER A 265 28.63 -0.07 2.78
C SER A 265 27.48 -1.06 2.82
N VAL A 266 26.32 -0.64 2.36
CA VAL A 266 25.11 -1.46 2.33
C VAL A 266 24.48 -1.42 0.95
N ARG A 267 23.98 -2.57 0.48
CA ARG A 267 23.31 -2.69 -0.82
C ARG A 267 21.80 -2.64 -0.64
N LEU A 268 21.15 -1.64 -1.22
CA LEU A 268 19.70 -1.50 -1.20
C LEU A 268 19.02 -2.55 -2.10
N ALA A 269 17.72 -2.75 -1.91
CA ALA A 269 16.92 -3.62 -2.79
C ALA A 269 16.89 -3.15 -4.26
N SER A 270 17.18 -1.88 -4.52
CA SER A 270 17.37 -1.32 -5.87
C SER A 270 18.66 -1.80 -6.55
N GLY A 271 19.59 -2.42 -5.81
CA GLY A 271 20.95 -2.76 -6.25
C GLY A 271 21.97 -1.63 -6.02
N GLU A 272 21.55 -0.46 -5.59
CA GLU A 272 22.40 0.70 -5.27
C GLU A 272 23.19 0.43 -3.99
N GLU A 273 24.48 0.79 -3.99
CA GLU A 273 25.32 0.78 -2.79
C GLU A 273 25.33 2.15 -2.15
N VAL A 274 24.99 2.19 -0.87
CA VAL A 274 24.99 3.41 -0.07
C VAL A 274 25.81 3.20 1.21
N THR A 275 26.42 4.26 1.70
CA THR A 275 27.14 4.24 2.98
C THR A 275 26.22 4.72 4.10
N MET A 276 26.14 3.96 5.19
CA MET A 276 25.41 4.32 6.40
C MET A 276 26.34 4.27 7.61
N ASN A 277 26.28 5.28 8.48
CA ASN A 277 26.97 5.26 9.76
C ASN A 277 26.08 4.51 10.76
N LEU A 278 26.50 3.32 11.17
CA LEU A 278 25.73 2.39 11.98
C LEU A 278 26.48 2.02 13.27
N ALA A 279 25.71 1.81 14.33
CA ALA A 279 26.20 1.22 15.60
C ALA A 279 25.17 0.21 16.12
N GLU A 280 25.62 -0.81 16.85
CA GLU A 280 24.77 -1.83 17.42
C GLU A 280 25.06 -2.04 18.91
N ARG A 281 23.99 -2.24 19.70
CA ARG A 281 24.04 -2.67 21.10
C ARG A 281 22.91 -3.65 21.40
N GLY A 282 23.03 -4.38 22.50
CA GLY A 282 21.91 -5.09 23.11
C GLY A 282 21.11 -4.16 24.02
N THR A 283 19.79 -4.29 24.03
CA THR A 283 18.90 -3.50 24.87
C THR A 283 17.86 -4.39 25.54
N MET A 284 17.54 -4.09 26.81
CA MET A 284 16.50 -4.79 27.58
C MET A 284 15.21 -3.99 27.55
N LEU A 285 14.13 -4.59 27.05
CA LEU A 285 12.81 -3.97 27.06
C LEU A 285 12.11 -4.13 28.41
N ALA A 286 11.03 -3.38 28.63
CA ALA A 286 10.30 -3.33 29.89
C ALA A 286 9.77 -4.69 30.38
N ASN A 287 9.54 -5.65 29.47
CA ASN A 287 9.12 -7.02 29.77
C ASN A 287 10.30 -7.99 29.93
N HIS A 288 11.50 -7.49 30.19
CA HIS A 288 12.73 -8.27 30.28
C HIS A 288 13.11 -9.05 28.99
N LEU A 289 12.58 -8.64 27.85
CA LEU A 289 13.02 -9.17 26.56
C LEU A 289 14.30 -8.46 26.12
N TRP A 290 15.38 -9.23 25.97
CA TRP A 290 16.60 -8.73 25.35
C TRP A 290 16.45 -8.69 23.84
N VAL A 291 16.78 -7.55 23.21
CA VAL A 291 16.70 -7.31 21.78
C VAL A 291 17.96 -6.64 21.28
N ARG A 292 18.20 -6.74 19.99
CA ARG A 292 19.23 -5.97 19.28
C ARG A 292 18.69 -4.58 18.98
N GLU A 293 19.49 -3.57 19.29
CA GLU A 293 19.22 -2.18 18.92
C GLU A 293 20.30 -1.72 17.94
N VAL A 294 19.90 -1.30 16.75
CA VAL A 294 20.78 -0.73 15.74
C VAL A 294 20.42 0.74 15.56
N ARG A 295 21.42 1.62 15.58
CA ARG A 295 21.22 3.04 15.34
C ARG A 295 21.94 3.48 14.08
N LYS A 296 21.28 4.35 13.33
CA LYS A 296 21.83 5.09 12.19
C LYS A 296 22.06 6.52 12.60
N LEU A 297 23.29 7.02 12.42
CA LEU A 297 23.65 8.43 12.59
C LEU A 297 23.52 9.15 11.25
N SER A 298 22.72 10.21 11.21
CA SER A 298 22.62 11.11 10.06
C SER A 298 23.74 12.16 10.06
N GLU A 299 23.97 12.80 8.93
CA GLU A 299 24.93 13.91 8.81
C GLU A 299 24.62 15.07 9.75
N GLY A 300 23.34 15.29 10.07
CA GLY A 300 22.89 16.30 11.03
C GLY A 300 23.00 15.87 12.50
N GLY A 301 23.66 14.75 12.81
CA GLY A 301 23.84 14.24 14.19
C GLY A 301 22.62 13.53 14.79
N HIS A 302 21.51 13.43 14.07
CA HIS A 302 20.32 12.73 14.57
C HIS A 302 20.50 11.21 14.50
N GLN A 303 20.19 10.53 15.60
CA GLN A 303 20.25 9.08 15.72
C GLN A 303 18.84 8.46 15.55
N THR A 304 18.71 7.58 14.56
CA THR A 304 17.48 6.79 14.36
C THR A 304 17.69 5.39 14.87
N SER A 305 16.94 5.01 15.90
CA SER A 305 17.04 3.70 16.56
C SER A 305 15.99 2.72 16.05
N ILE A 306 16.41 1.50 15.73
CA ILE A 306 15.58 0.35 15.38
C ILE A 306 15.86 -0.82 16.30
N LEU A 307 14.84 -1.65 16.53
CA LEU A 307 14.91 -2.86 17.36
C LEU A 307 14.64 -4.10 16.52
N SER A 308 15.38 -5.17 16.83
CA SER A 308 15.13 -6.47 16.19
C SER A 308 15.24 -7.63 17.17
N THR A 309 14.37 -8.63 16.97
CA THR A 309 14.49 -9.96 17.57
C THR A 309 15.17 -10.97 16.65
N ASN A 310 15.70 -10.55 15.51
CA ASN A 310 16.53 -11.36 14.64
C ASN A 310 17.97 -11.34 15.11
N TYR A 311 18.40 -12.40 15.80
CA TYR A 311 19.75 -12.50 16.38
C TYR A 311 20.80 -12.99 15.41
N ARG A 312 20.41 -13.47 14.22
CA ARG A 312 21.32 -14.05 13.22
C ARG A 312 21.69 -13.10 12.09
N ALA A 313 20.78 -12.18 11.76
CA ALA A 313 21.02 -11.24 10.67
C ALA A 313 22.19 -10.31 10.98
N ASP A 314 22.97 -9.98 9.96
CA ASP A 314 23.92 -8.88 10.08
C ASP A 314 23.16 -7.56 10.37
N TYR A 315 23.73 -6.70 11.21
CA TYR A 315 23.10 -5.42 11.58
C TYR A 315 22.94 -4.47 10.38
N THR A 316 23.78 -4.61 9.37
CA THR A 316 23.64 -3.87 8.10
C THR A 316 22.40 -4.32 7.34
N LEU A 317 22.09 -5.63 7.35
CA LEU A 317 20.86 -6.16 6.76
C LEU A 317 19.61 -5.67 7.52
N LEU A 318 19.67 -5.60 8.86
CA LEU A 318 18.58 -5.03 9.66
C LEU A 318 18.36 -3.55 9.31
N ALA A 319 19.44 -2.77 9.20
CA ALA A 319 19.38 -1.37 8.81
C ALA A 319 18.78 -1.19 7.40
N VAL A 320 19.27 -1.96 6.41
CA VAL A 320 18.71 -1.93 5.04
C VAL A 320 17.24 -2.30 5.05
N SER A 321 16.87 -3.39 5.72
CA SER A 321 15.49 -3.84 5.78
C SER A 321 14.57 -2.77 6.37
N MET A 322 14.98 -2.08 7.43
CA MET A 322 14.15 -1.03 8.03
C MET A 322 14.09 0.24 7.17
N PHE A 323 15.19 0.66 6.58
CA PHE A 323 15.23 1.87 5.76
C PHE A 323 14.71 1.64 4.34
N ALA A 324 14.66 0.40 3.82
CA ALA A 324 13.95 0.05 2.59
C ALA A 324 12.42 0.10 2.74
N ARG A 325 11.90 0.29 3.96
CA ARG A 325 10.46 0.44 4.23
C ARG A 325 9.82 1.58 3.42
N TRP A 326 10.56 2.62 3.05
CA TRP A 326 10.03 3.66 2.17
C TRP A 326 9.67 3.15 0.76
N SER A 327 10.10 1.94 0.38
CA SER A 327 9.59 1.26 -0.83
C SER A 327 8.07 1.03 -0.74
N GLN A 328 7.54 0.73 0.45
CA GLN A 328 6.10 0.62 0.70
C GLN A 328 5.41 1.99 0.65
N GLU A 329 6.03 3.04 1.17
CA GLU A 329 5.51 4.41 1.04
C GLU A 329 5.45 4.86 -0.43
N ASN A 330 6.47 4.52 -1.23
CA ASN A 330 6.48 4.74 -2.68
C ASN A 330 5.39 3.93 -3.38
N PHE A 331 5.12 2.68 -2.94
CA PHE A 331 3.99 1.90 -3.42
C PHE A 331 2.67 2.64 -3.22
N TYR A 332 2.37 3.09 -1.99
CA TYR A 332 1.13 3.84 -1.74
C TYR A 332 1.04 5.13 -2.55
N LYS A 333 2.12 5.90 -2.62
CA LYS A 333 2.18 7.12 -3.42
C LYS A 333 1.88 6.83 -4.89
N TYR A 334 2.50 5.80 -5.46
CA TYR A 334 2.30 5.39 -6.84
C TYR A 334 0.87 4.91 -7.10
N MET A 335 0.34 4.04 -6.25
CA MET A 335 -1.01 3.49 -6.36
C MET A 335 -2.09 4.57 -6.23
N ARG A 336 -1.91 5.52 -5.33
CA ARG A 336 -2.81 6.68 -5.21
C ARG A 336 -2.80 7.54 -6.46
N GLN A 337 -1.61 7.88 -6.93
CA GLN A 337 -1.42 8.77 -8.09
C GLN A 337 -1.90 8.13 -9.39
N HIS A 338 -1.59 6.87 -9.63
CA HIS A 338 -1.77 6.22 -10.92
C HIS A 338 -2.96 5.26 -10.98
N TYR A 339 -3.27 4.56 -9.90
CA TYR A 339 -4.34 3.54 -9.85
C TYR A 339 -5.59 4.01 -9.08
N GLY A 340 -5.54 5.17 -8.43
CA GLY A 340 -6.67 5.70 -7.66
C GLY A 340 -7.03 4.82 -6.47
N LEU A 341 -6.02 4.38 -5.69
CA LEU A 341 -6.19 3.51 -4.53
C LEU A 341 -7.15 4.10 -3.48
N ASP A 342 -7.14 5.42 -3.29
CA ASP A 342 -8.00 6.12 -2.31
C ASP A 342 -9.48 6.18 -2.73
N ARG A 343 -9.81 5.86 -3.99
CA ARG A 343 -11.19 5.94 -4.47
C ARG A 343 -12.03 4.80 -3.91
N LEU A 344 -13.19 5.14 -3.37
CA LEU A 344 -14.19 4.15 -3.01
C LEU A 344 -14.78 3.53 -4.28
N ALA A 345 -15.03 2.23 -4.25
CA ALA A 345 -15.68 1.49 -5.32
C ALA A 345 -17.15 1.18 -4.98
N GLU A 346 -17.52 1.38 -3.73
CA GLU A 346 -18.84 1.11 -3.18
C GLU A 346 -19.15 2.13 -2.08
N TYR A 347 -20.44 2.44 -1.92
CA TYR A 347 -20.96 3.38 -0.92
C TYR A 347 -22.02 2.74 -0.02
N GLY A 348 -22.34 1.46 -0.24
CA GLY A 348 -23.23 0.68 0.59
C GLY A 348 -22.66 0.53 2.01
N THR A 349 -23.53 0.60 3.00
CA THR A 349 -23.15 0.45 4.40
C THR A 349 -24.05 -0.54 5.11
N GLU A 350 -23.55 -1.11 6.19
CA GLU A 350 -24.30 -1.95 7.10
C GLU A 350 -24.06 -1.51 8.56
N PRO A 351 -24.96 -1.88 9.49
CA PRO A 351 -24.77 -1.58 10.89
C PRO A 351 -23.45 -2.18 11.41
N VAL A 352 -22.77 -1.43 12.28
CA VAL A 352 -21.57 -1.94 12.94
C VAL A 352 -21.98 -3.05 13.93
N PRO A 353 -21.44 -4.26 13.80
CA PRO A 353 -21.76 -5.35 14.72
C PRO A 353 -21.26 -5.05 16.13
N ALA A 354 -22.07 -5.39 17.14
CA ALA A 354 -21.62 -5.34 18.52
C ALA A 354 -20.63 -6.51 18.79
N PRO A 355 -19.59 -6.36 19.62
CA PRO A 355 -19.32 -5.28 20.58
C PRO A 355 -18.20 -4.29 20.13
N ILE A 356 -18.18 -3.84 18.90
CA ILE A 356 -17.13 -2.93 18.42
C ILE A 356 -17.12 -1.65 19.25
N GLN A 357 -15.95 -1.29 19.77
CA GLN A 357 -15.68 -0.06 20.49
C GLN A 357 -14.96 0.95 19.61
N THR A 358 -15.21 2.22 19.87
CA THR A 358 -14.55 3.34 19.21
C THR A 358 -14.09 4.38 20.22
N VAL A 359 -13.15 5.24 19.82
CA VAL A 359 -12.68 6.32 20.68
C VAL A 359 -13.85 7.27 20.99
N ASN A 360 -14.08 7.49 22.28
CA ASN A 360 -15.12 8.36 22.79
C ASN A 360 -14.93 9.80 22.27
N PRO A 361 -15.92 10.41 21.59
CA PRO A 361 -15.84 11.79 21.11
C PRO A 361 -15.58 12.80 22.23
N ALA A 362 -16.15 12.58 23.42
CA ALA A 362 -15.92 13.43 24.59
C ALA A 362 -14.46 13.38 25.04
N TRP A 363 -13.86 12.19 25.08
CA TRP A 363 -12.44 12.02 25.39
C TRP A 363 -11.56 12.71 24.34
N ARG A 364 -11.88 12.53 23.05
CA ARG A 364 -11.15 13.16 21.94
C ARG A 364 -11.23 14.69 22.01
N LYS A 365 -12.38 15.25 22.37
CA LYS A 365 -12.57 16.70 22.55
C LYS A 365 -11.66 17.23 23.67
N LEU A 366 -11.62 16.54 24.82
CA LEU A 366 -10.74 16.90 25.93
C LEU A 366 -9.27 16.82 25.54
N ASP A 367 -8.86 15.77 24.82
CA ASP A 367 -7.47 15.62 24.34
C ASP A 367 -7.06 16.74 23.38
N ALA A 368 -7.97 17.14 22.46
CA ALA A 368 -7.75 18.26 21.56
C ALA A 368 -7.62 19.59 22.33
N GLN A 369 -8.45 19.81 23.36
CA GLN A 369 -8.34 21.00 24.21
C GLN A 369 -7.01 21.03 24.98
N ILE A 370 -6.56 19.91 25.54
CA ILE A 370 -5.26 19.81 26.23
C ILE A 370 -4.13 20.18 25.27
N ARG A 371 -4.14 19.67 24.04
CA ARG A 371 -3.13 20.01 23.03
C ARG A 371 -3.15 21.49 22.66
N ALA A 372 -4.34 22.05 22.43
CA ALA A 372 -4.50 23.46 22.09
C ALA A 372 -3.99 24.38 23.21
N GLN A 373 -4.30 24.08 24.48
CA GLN A 373 -3.79 24.85 25.61
C GLN A 373 -2.27 24.63 25.80
N GLY A 374 -1.78 23.43 25.55
CA GLY A 374 -0.34 23.12 25.56
C GLY A 374 0.44 23.94 24.52
N GLU A 375 -0.12 24.13 23.31
CA GLU A 375 0.51 25.00 22.30
C GLU A 375 0.48 26.48 22.71
N LYS A 376 -0.62 26.96 23.30
CA LYS A 376 -0.68 28.33 23.84
C LYS A 376 0.39 28.52 24.93
N ARG A 377 0.49 27.58 25.87
CA ARG A 377 1.50 27.59 26.93
C ARG A 377 2.93 27.63 26.35
N ARG A 378 3.23 26.82 25.35
CA ARG A 378 4.56 26.83 24.69
C ARG A 378 4.87 28.20 24.08
N ARG A 379 3.89 28.85 23.45
CA ARG A 379 4.08 30.20 22.90
C ARG A 379 4.34 31.22 24.01
N GLN A 380 3.61 31.17 25.12
CA GLN A 380 3.84 32.07 26.26
C GLN A 380 5.22 31.83 26.89
N LEU A 381 5.65 30.57 27.04
CA LEU A 381 6.99 30.24 27.52
C LEU A 381 8.10 30.75 26.59
N ALA A 382 7.90 30.65 25.27
CA ALA A 382 8.84 31.20 24.30
C ALA A 382 8.95 32.74 24.41
N LEU A 383 7.83 33.43 24.58
CA LEU A 383 7.80 34.89 24.81
C LEU A 383 8.47 35.26 26.15
N PHE A 384 8.20 34.49 27.20
CA PHE A 384 8.82 34.68 28.53
C PHE A 384 10.33 34.48 28.48
N GLY A 385 10.80 33.47 27.74
CA GLY A 385 12.24 33.21 27.55
C GLY A 385 12.95 34.22 26.64
N ALA A 386 12.21 34.88 25.72
CA ALA A 386 12.76 35.89 24.82
C ALA A 386 12.90 37.26 25.48
N LEU A 387 12.35 37.46 26.68
CA LEU A 387 12.55 38.72 27.43
C LEU A 387 13.91 38.69 28.11
N ASP A 388 14.84 39.54 27.62
CA ASP A 388 16.19 39.68 28.16
C ASP A 388 16.35 41.01 28.93
N LEU A 389 17.18 41.01 29.97
CA LEU A 389 17.49 42.17 30.82
C LEU A 389 18.75 42.88 30.39
N SER A 390 19.58 42.26 29.55
CA SER A 390 20.97 42.69 29.30
C SER A 390 21.13 44.02 28.55
N GLU A 391 20.07 44.54 27.91
CA GLU A 391 20.13 45.77 27.11
C GLU A 391 19.11 46.85 27.51
N LEU A 392 18.42 46.72 28.68
CA LEU A 392 17.36 47.64 29.09
C LEU A 392 17.89 48.88 29.81
N ALA A 393 17.41 50.06 29.39
CA ALA A 393 17.63 51.31 30.14
C ALA A 393 16.85 51.26 31.45
N GLU A 394 17.38 51.94 32.53
CA GLU A 394 16.73 51.97 33.87
C GLU A 394 15.23 52.31 33.85
N LYS A 395 14.76 53.13 32.91
CA LYS A 395 13.37 53.53 32.73
C LYS A 395 12.45 52.44 32.17
N GLU A 396 13.00 51.34 31.67
CA GLU A 396 12.25 50.22 31.04
C GLU A 396 12.09 49.00 31.96
N VAL A 397 12.77 49.00 33.12
CA VAL A 397 12.79 47.89 34.07
C VAL A 397 11.37 47.61 34.61
N ASP A 398 10.58 48.62 34.93
CA ASP A 398 9.22 48.45 35.43
C ASP A 398 8.30 47.82 34.35
N SER A 399 8.43 48.23 33.11
CA SER A 399 7.68 47.67 31.97
C SER A 399 8.07 46.21 31.71
N TYR A 400 9.34 45.88 31.84
CA TYR A 400 9.85 44.53 31.76
C TYR A 400 9.28 43.63 32.85
N GLN A 401 9.34 44.07 34.14
CA GLN A 401 8.81 43.31 35.26
C GLN A 401 7.31 43.09 35.11
N GLN A 402 6.56 44.11 34.71
CA GLN A 402 5.13 43.99 34.47
C GLN A 402 4.79 42.96 33.35
N LYS A 403 5.51 43.05 32.20
CA LYS A 403 5.31 42.08 31.10
C LYS A 403 5.68 40.67 31.51
N LYS A 404 6.77 40.50 32.24
CA LYS A 404 7.23 39.18 32.71
C LYS A 404 6.25 38.59 33.72
N GLY A 405 5.73 39.39 34.66
CA GLY A 405 4.68 38.99 35.58
C GLY A 405 3.38 38.57 34.88
N GLN A 406 2.89 39.35 33.90
CA GLN A 406 1.70 38.99 33.12
C GLN A 406 1.89 37.67 32.34
N LEU A 407 3.07 37.42 31.76
CA LEU A 407 3.36 36.17 31.07
C LEU A 407 3.42 34.99 32.04
N GLN A 408 3.99 35.20 33.25
CA GLN A 408 4.03 34.16 34.27
C GLN A 408 2.63 33.77 34.75
N GLU A 409 1.79 34.75 35.07
CA GLU A 409 0.37 34.52 35.44
C GLU A 409 -0.37 33.77 34.33
N ALA A 410 -0.21 34.16 33.05
CA ALA A 410 -0.80 33.49 31.90
C ALA A 410 -0.33 32.05 31.75
N ILE A 411 0.95 31.74 32.05
CA ILE A 411 1.48 30.40 32.02
C ILE A 411 0.89 29.55 33.17
N GLU A 412 0.83 30.10 34.38
CA GLU A 412 0.26 29.41 35.56
C GLU A 412 -1.25 29.11 35.36
N ASP A 413 -2.01 30.05 34.81
CA ASP A 413 -3.41 29.84 34.44
C ASP A 413 -3.58 28.73 33.39
N LEU A 414 -2.74 28.71 32.36
CA LEU A 414 -2.76 27.68 31.36
C LEU A 414 -2.39 26.31 31.95
N ASP A 415 -1.43 26.25 32.86
CA ASP A 415 -1.08 25.02 33.56
C ASP A 415 -2.24 24.51 34.42
N GLY A 416 -2.94 25.39 35.14
CA GLY A 416 -4.15 25.06 35.89
C GLY A 416 -5.26 24.48 34.99
N GLN A 417 -5.54 25.13 33.86
CA GLN A 417 -6.53 24.66 32.87
C GLN A 417 -6.13 23.29 32.28
N ILE A 418 -4.86 23.10 31.93
CA ILE A 418 -4.35 21.82 31.39
C ILE A 418 -4.50 20.70 32.43
N GLN A 419 -4.24 20.97 33.71
CA GLN A 419 -4.39 19.96 34.77
C GLN A 419 -5.88 19.60 34.97
N GLN A 420 -6.76 20.55 34.99
CA GLN A 420 -8.23 20.31 35.08
C GLN A 420 -8.71 19.44 33.90
N LEU A 421 -8.31 19.76 32.67
CA LEU A 421 -8.67 19.01 31.48
C LEU A 421 -8.08 17.58 31.53
N LYS A 422 -6.86 17.40 32.04
CA LYS A 422 -6.25 16.07 32.24
C LYS A 422 -7.04 15.22 33.24
N VAL A 423 -7.52 15.80 34.33
CA VAL A 423 -8.38 15.11 35.30
C VAL A 423 -9.68 14.67 34.66
N GLN A 424 -10.37 15.57 33.96
CA GLN A 424 -11.62 15.27 33.24
C GLN A 424 -11.39 14.16 32.20
N ARG A 425 -10.30 14.24 31.42
CA ARG A 425 -9.94 13.21 30.45
C ARG A 425 -9.71 11.84 31.10
N LYS A 426 -9.06 11.80 32.27
CA LYS A 426 -8.82 10.55 33.02
C LYS A 426 -10.12 9.90 33.51
N GLN A 427 -11.13 10.72 33.83
CA GLN A 427 -12.44 10.25 34.28
C GLN A 427 -13.35 9.84 33.10
N THR A 428 -13.04 10.26 31.89
CA THR A 428 -13.83 9.96 30.69
C THR A 428 -13.33 8.66 30.08
N PRO A 429 -14.20 7.64 29.87
CA PRO A 429 -13.79 6.40 29.20
C PRO A 429 -13.19 6.70 27.83
N HIS A 430 -12.03 6.13 27.56
CA HIS A 430 -11.33 6.34 26.28
C HIS A 430 -12.09 5.70 25.10
N HIS A 431 -12.67 4.52 25.33
CA HIS A 431 -13.48 3.81 24.34
C HIS A 431 -14.91 3.62 24.84
N ILE A 432 -15.87 3.69 23.93
CA ILE A 432 -17.28 3.38 24.15
C ILE A 432 -17.81 2.51 23.01
N ALA A 433 -18.88 1.77 23.24
CA ALA A 433 -19.51 0.99 22.18
C ALA A 433 -20.15 1.93 21.15
N VAL A 434 -20.12 1.54 19.86
CA VAL A 434 -20.67 2.36 18.77
C VAL A 434 -22.15 2.70 18.99
N LYS A 435 -22.93 1.80 19.62
CA LYS A 435 -24.33 2.03 19.98
C LYS A 435 -24.53 3.17 20.99
N ASP A 436 -23.52 3.44 21.83
CA ASP A 436 -23.57 4.44 22.90
C ASP A 436 -23.06 5.82 22.43
N LEU A 437 -22.70 5.94 21.16
CA LEU A 437 -22.32 7.20 20.54
C LEU A 437 -23.53 8.16 20.47
N PRO A 438 -23.30 9.49 20.62
CA PRO A 438 -24.29 10.51 20.24
C PRO A 438 -24.75 10.26 18.79
N GLU A 439 -26.02 10.56 18.51
CA GLU A 439 -26.62 10.30 17.20
C GLU A 439 -25.82 10.94 16.04
N SER A 440 -25.31 12.16 16.26
CA SER A 440 -24.46 12.89 15.30
C SER A 440 -23.12 12.23 14.99
N ASP A 441 -22.64 11.37 15.89
CA ASP A 441 -21.34 10.70 15.78
C ASP A 441 -21.47 9.21 15.42
N ARG A 442 -22.71 8.70 15.34
CA ARG A 442 -22.95 7.32 14.89
C ARG A 442 -22.46 7.13 13.47
N PHE A 443 -21.92 5.95 13.22
CA PHE A 443 -21.43 5.58 11.90
C PHE A 443 -21.81 4.12 11.58
N SER A 444 -21.77 3.83 10.29
CA SER A 444 -21.94 2.48 9.74
C SER A 444 -20.62 1.98 9.20
N ARG A 445 -20.49 0.67 9.03
CA ARG A 445 -19.34 0.13 8.34
C ARG A 445 -19.62 0.07 6.83
N LEU A 446 -18.61 0.39 6.04
CA LEU A 446 -18.67 0.33 4.59
C LEU A 446 -18.66 -1.12 4.12
N LEU A 447 -19.44 -1.44 3.08
CA LEU A 447 -19.27 -2.68 2.34
C LEU A 447 -17.95 -2.61 1.57
N THR A 448 -17.09 -3.61 1.72
CA THR A 448 -15.73 -3.56 1.18
C THR A 448 -15.43 -4.60 0.11
N GLU A 449 -16.33 -5.55 -0.15
CA GLU A 449 -16.08 -6.67 -1.06
C GLU A 449 -15.74 -6.20 -2.48
N ARG A 450 -16.53 -5.27 -3.04
CA ARG A 450 -16.27 -4.70 -4.38
C ARG A 450 -14.97 -3.91 -4.41
N LYS A 451 -14.67 -3.17 -3.35
CA LYS A 451 -13.41 -2.45 -3.23
C LYS A 451 -12.23 -3.41 -3.19
N HIS A 452 -12.32 -4.47 -2.38
CA HIS A 452 -11.30 -5.51 -2.30
C HIS A 452 -11.08 -6.19 -3.66
N PHE A 453 -12.14 -6.54 -4.35
CA PHE A 453 -12.08 -7.14 -5.69
C PHE A 453 -11.34 -6.24 -6.69
N ILE A 454 -11.74 -4.97 -6.78
CA ILE A 454 -11.13 -4.01 -7.72
C ILE A 454 -9.67 -3.74 -7.34
N ASP A 455 -9.36 -3.60 -6.05
CA ASP A 455 -7.99 -3.35 -5.63
C ASP A 455 -7.10 -4.59 -5.81
N THR A 456 -7.63 -5.81 -5.71
CA THR A 456 -6.88 -7.02 -6.08
C THR A 456 -6.51 -7.02 -7.56
N ILE A 457 -7.41 -6.61 -8.46
CA ILE A 457 -7.08 -6.45 -9.89
C ILE A 457 -5.99 -5.39 -10.09
N LYS A 458 -6.09 -4.24 -9.41
CA LYS A 458 -5.05 -3.20 -9.47
C LYS A 458 -3.71 -3.68 -8.91
N LEU A 459 -3.74 -4.53 -7.89
CA LEU A 459 -2.56 -5.16 -7.30
C LEU A 459 -1.88 -6.09 -8.32
N VAL A 460 -2.65 -6.94 -9.01
CA VAL A 460 -2.14 -7.77 -10.12
C VAL A 460 -1.55 -6.89 -11.23
N ALA A 461 -2.25 -5.84 -11.64
CA ALA A 461 -1.77 -4.89 -12.65
C ALA A 461 -0.49 -4.16 -12.22
N TYR A 462 -0.38 -3.76 -10.96
CA TYR A 462 0.84 -3.14 -10.41
C TYR A 462 2.03 -4.11 -10.42
N ARG A 463 1.82 -5.37 -10.03
CA ARG A 463 2.86 -6.41 -10.05
C ARG A 463 3.31 -6.71 -11.48
N ALA A 464 2.37 -6.83 -12.43
CA ALA A 464 2.66 -7.01 -13.85
C ALA A 464 3.48 -5.83 -14.40
N GLU A 465 3.08 -4.59 -14.10
CA GLU A 465 3.83 -3.39 -14.47
C GLU A 465 5.23 -3.37 -13.84
N THR A 466 5.38 -3.83 -12.58
CA THR A 466 6.67 -3.91 -11.91
C THR A 466 7.60 -4.89 -12.60
N SER A 467 7.10 -6.06 -13.01
CA SER A 467 7.89 -7.05 -13.76
C SER A 467 8.36 -6.50 -15.10
N MET A 468 7.48 -5.83 -15.85
CA MET A 468 7.84 -5.19 -17.12
C MET A 468 8.84 -4.04 -16.91
N ALA A 469 8.66 -3.22 -15.87
CA ALA A 469 9.61 -2.16 -15.53
C ALA A 469 11.00 -2.72 -15.23
N SER A 470 11.07 -3.87 -14.55
CA SER A 470 12.35 -4.55 -14.27
C SER A 470 13.09 -4.96 -15.53
N LEU A 471 12.38 -5.45 -16.57
CA LEU A 471 12.97 -5.78 -17.88
C LEU A 471 13.54 -4.55 -18.61
N LEU A 472 12.93 -3.37 -18.40
CA LEU A 472 13.34 -2.14 -19.08
C LEU A 472 14.49 -1.40 -18.40
N ARG A 473 14.70 -1.59 -17.08
CA ARG A 473 15.68 -0.81 -16.30
C ARG A 473 17.07 -0.83 -16.88
N ASP A 474 17.56 -2.02 -17.30
CA ASP A 474 18.90 -2.19 -17.84
C ASP A 474 19.05 -1.70 -19.29
N LYS A 475 17.95 -1.26 -19.91
CA LYS A 475 17.92 -0.75 -21.29
C LYS A 475 17.73 0.76 -21.36
N LEU A 476 17.62 1.41 -20.21
CA LEU A 476 17.43 2.85 -20.11
C LEU A 476 18.65 3.50 -19.46
N SER A 477 18.95 4.72 -19.86
CA SER A 477 20.03 5.53 -19.27
C SER A 477 19.77 5.84 -17.77
N ARG A 478 18.48 5.86 -17.38
CA ARG A 478 18.04 6.03 -15.99
C ARG A 478 17.00 4.97 -15.68
N ALA A 479 17.31 4.09 -14.73
CA ALA A 479 16.44 3.00 -14.31
C ALA A 479 15.06 3.48 -13.82
N ASP A 480 15.00 4.67 -13.22
CA ASP A 480 13.77 5.29 -12.71
C ASP A 480 12.76 5.66 -13.80
N ASP A 481 13.22 5.84 -15.05
CA ASP A 481 12.36 6.20 -16.17
C ASP A 481 11.55 5.01 -16.72
N ALA A 482 11.84 3.77 -16.29
CA ALA A 482 11.17 2.56 -16.79
C ALA A 482 9.63 2.62 -16.65
N ARG A 483 9.13 3.07 -15.49
CA ARG A 483 7.66 3.23 -15.29
C ARG A 483 7.08 4.40 -16.10
N ALA A 484 7.87 5.44 -16.37
CA ALA A 484 7.44 6.54 -17.23
C ALA A 484 7.31 6.07 -18.67
N LEU A 485 8.27 5.28 -19.16
CA LEU A 485 8.21 4.66 -20.47
C LEU A 485 7.03 3.70 -20.60
N LEU A 486 6.75 2.86 -19.61
CA LEU A 486 5.57 1.98 -19.63
C LEU A 486 4.26 2.76 -19.74
N ARG A 487 4.12 3.89 -19.03
CA ARG A 487 2.93 4.75 -19.18
C ARG A 487 2.82 5.31 -20.59
N GLN A 488 3.91 5.70 -21.20
CA GLN A 488 3.96 6.16 -22.58
C GLN A 488 3.53 5.04 -23.54
N ILE A 489 4.05 3.81 -23.35
CA ILE A 489 3.63 2.62 -24.11
C ILE A 489 2.13 2.41 -23.99
N TYR A 490 1.57 2.43 -22.78
CA TYR A 490 0.14 2.19 -22.54
C TYR A 490 -0.77 3.25 -23.16
N ASP A 491 -0.28 4.46 -23.37
CA ASP A 491 -1.02 5.55 -24.03
C ASP A 491 -0.86 5.53 -25.56
N THR A 492 0.08 4.74 -26.09
CA THR A 492 0.37 4.66 -27.53
C THR A 492 -0.66 3.80 -28.25
N GLU A 493 -0.96 4.20 -29.50
CA GLU A 493 -1.81 3.46 -30.42
C GLU A 493 -1.12 2.21 -30.94
N VAL A 494 -1.94 1.21 -31.33
CA VAL A 494 -1.46 -0.02 -31.95
C VAL A 494 -2.31 -0.39 -33.15
N ASP A 495 -1.70 -1.19 -34.05
CA ASP A 495 -2.46 -1.95 -35.04
C ASP A 495 -2.64 -3.39 -34.53
N LEU A 496 -3.85 -3.92 -34.70
CA LEU A 496 -4.21 -5.29 -34.43
C LEU A 496 -4.30 -6.05 -35.75
N ILE A 497 -3.46 -7.07 -35.93
CA ILE A 497 -3.37 -7.82 -37.19
C ILE A 497 -3.53 -9.31 -36.85
N PRO A 498 -4.77 -9.84 -36.92
CA PRO A 498 -5.01 -11.27 -36.74
C PRO A 498 -4.62 -12.05 -38.00
N ASP A 499 -3.95 -13.19 -37.81
CA ASP A 499 -3.66 -14.18 -38.85
C ASP A 499 -4.22 -15.53 -38.37
N LEU A 500 -5.41 -15.88 -38.87
CA LEU A 500 -6.11 -17.09 -38.41
C LEU A 500 -5.44 -18.38 -38.93
N GLU A 501 -4.74 -18.32 -40.06
CA GLU A 501 -3.98 -19.48 -40.58
C GLU A 501 -2.79 -19.81 -39.71
N LYS A 502 -2.04 -18.78 -39.29
CA LYS A 502 -0.88 -18.93 -38.39
C LYS A 502 -1.29 -18.95 -36.91
N LYS A 503 -2.56 -18.73 -36.60
CA LYS A 503 -3.06 -18.59 -35.23
C LYS A 503 -2.30 -17.53 -34.43
N THR A 504 -2.08 -16.35 -35.03
CA THR A 504 -1.37 -15.25 -34.39
C THR A 504 -2.22 -13.98 -34.35
N LEU A 505 -2.04 -13.19 -33.33
CA LEU A 505 -2.50 -11.81 -33.23
C LEU A 505 -1.28 -10.91 -33.07
N THR A 506 -0.93 -10.20 -34.12
CA THR A 506 0.15 -9.22 -34.03
C THR A 506 -0.38 -7.92 -33.45
N VAL A 507 0.25 -7.47 -32.37
CA VAL A 507 0.05 -6.16 -31.74
C VAL A 507 1.24 -5.30 -32.11
N ARG A 508 1.05 -4.42 -33.08
CA ARG A 508 2.09 -3.53 -33.56
C ARG A 508 1.96 -2.16 -32.92
N LEU A 509 2.86 -1.84 -32.00
CA LEU A 509 2.93 -0.54 -31.33
C LEU A 509 3.52 0.49 -32.30
N HIS A 510 2.89 1.66 -32.36
CA HIS A 510 3.41 2.78 -33.14
C HIS A 510 4.72 3.31 -32.53
N HIS A 511 5.53 3.98 -33.35
CA HIS A 511 6.78 4.57 -32.92
C HIS A 511 6.58 5.58 -31.80
N LEU A 512 7.44 5.51 -30.79
CA LEU A 512 7.52 6.54 -29.76
C LEU A 512 8.33 7.74 -30.26
N THR A 513 8.19 8.88 -29.57
CA THR A 513 8.83 10.14 -29.96
C THR A 513 10.37 10.05 -29.98
N GLN A 514 10.95 9.15 -29.19
CA GLN A 514 12.41 9.01 -29.04
C GLN A 514 12.88 7.63 -29.55
N ALA A 515 13.84 7.62 -30.46
CA ALA A 515 14.39 6.39 -31.04
C ALA A 515 15.02 5.44 -29.97
N ALA A 516 15.60 6.00 -28.90
CA ALA A 516 16.12 5.20 -27.79
C ALA A 516 15.00 4.45 -27.03
N HIS A 517 13.82 5.06 -26.90
CA HIS A 517 12.65 4.41 -26.33
C HIS A 517 12.15 3.28 -27.23
N ASP A 518 12.10 3.48 -28.55
CA ASP A 518 11.74 2.42 -29.48
C ASP A 518 12.67 1.20 -29.37
N GLN A 519 13.97 1.42 -29.16
CA GLN A 519 14.94 0.33 -28.97
C GLN A 519 14.66 -0.44 -27.68
N ALA A 520 14.37 0.25 -26.59
CA ALA A 520 14.00 -0.38 -25.32
C ALA A 520 12.68 -1.16 -25.46
N VAL A 521 11.70 -0.62 -26.19
CA VAL A 521 10.41 -1.29 -26.45
C VAL A 521 10.59 -2.51 -27.35
N ARG A 522 11.44 -2.47 -28.37
CA ARG A 522 11.75 -3.67 -29.19
C ARG A 522 12.32 -4.79 -28.33
N TYR A 523 13.27 -4.46 -27.44
CA TYR A 523 13.76 -5.45 -26.48
C TYR A 523 12.64 -6.01 -25.60
N LEU A 524 11.72 -5.16 -25.11
CA LEU A 524 10.55 -5.62 -24.34
C LEU A 524 9.68 -6.54 -25.19
N CYS A 525 9.38 -6.19 -26.46
CA CYS A 525 8.62 -7.04 -27.37
C CYS A 525 9.27 -8.41 -27.54
N ASP A 526 10.61 -8.49 -27.70
CA ASP A 526 11.32 -9.74 -27.82
C ASP A 526 11.15 -10.61 -26.56
N GLN A 527 11.24 -10.00 -25.36
CA GLN A 527 11.00 -10.72 -24.11
C GLN A 527 9.56 -11.22 -23.98
N LEU A 528 8.59 -10.40 -24.38
CA LEU A 528 7.17 -10.77 -24.35
C LEU A 528 6.86 -11.85 -25.38
N ASN A 529 7.43 -11.80 -26.58
CA ASN A 529 7.27 -12.82 -27.62
C ASN A 529 7.82 -14.18 -27.16
N ALA A 530 8.92 -14.19 -26.41
CA ALA A 530 9.49 -15.41 -25.86
C ALA A 530 8.56 -16.12 -24.84
N THR A 531 7.55 -15.43 -24.30
CA THR A 531 6.56 -16.04 -23.39
C THR A 531 5.53 -16.91 -24.12
N GLU A 532 5.43 -16.81 -25.44
CA GLU A 532 4.45 -17.52 -26.28
C GLU A 532 2.99 -17.41 -25.81
N THR A 533 2.63 -16.29 -25.21
CA THR A 533 1.32 -16.06 -24.61
C THR A 533 0.21 -16.17 -25.65
N ILE A 534 -0.85 -16.90 -25.32
CA ILE A 534 -2.08 -17.00 -26.10
C ILE A 534 -3.11 -16.03 -25.50
N PHE A 535 -3.83 -15.30 -26.36
CA PHE A 535 -4.91 -14.45 -25.90
C PHE A 535 -6.05 -15.30 -25.27
N PRO A 536 -6.54 -14.97 -24.09
CA PRO A 536 -7.56 -15.76 -23.40
C PRO A 536 -8.81 -16.02 -24.25
N GLU A 537 -9.38 -17.22 -24.10
CA GLU A 537 -10.56 -17.68 -24.85
C GLU A 537 -10.36 -17.76 -26.38
N THR A 538 -9.12 -17.74 -26.87
CA THR A 538 -8.75 -17.91 -28.30
C THR A 538 -7.61 -18.91 -28.48
N GLU A 539 -7.27 -19.22 -29.76
CA GLU A 539 -6.04 -19.94 -30.09
C GLU A 539 -4.94 -19.00 -30.61
N LEU A 540 -5.13 -17.68 -30.51
CA LEU A 540 -4.24 -16.69 -31.11
C LEU A 540 -3.03 -16.42 -30.21
N LYS A 541 -1.85 -16.79 -30.66
CA LYS A 541 -0.57 -16.44 -30.03
C LYS A 541 -0.28 -14.96 -30.27
N LEU A 542 0.04 -14.24 -29.22
CA LEU A 542 0.39 -12.82 -29.30
C LEU A 542 1.79 -12.63 -29.87
N VAL A 543 1.93 -11.71 -30.82
CA VAL A 543 3.19 -11.28 -31.41
C VAL A 543 3.30 -9.76 -31.27
N TYR A 544 4.31 -9.28 -30.59
CA TYR A 544 4.53 -7.87 -30.33
C TYR A 544 5.62 -7.30 -31.24
N GLN A 545 5.38 -6.13 -31.81
CA GLN A 545 6.28 -5.43 -32.72
C GLN A 545 6.21 -3.92 -32.50
N VAL A 546 7.27 -3.21 -32.89
CA VAL A 546 7.29 -1.74 -33.01
C VAL A 546 7.44 -1.38 -34.49
N GLY A 547 6.55 -0.56 -35.01
CA GLY A 547 6.59 -0.16 -36.42
C GLY A 547 5.61 0.96 -36.75
N ALA A 548 5.79 1.56 -37.93
CA ALA A 548 4.79 2.48 -38.48
C ALA A 548 3.56 1.70 -38.95
N SER A 549 2.39 2.37 -38.89
CA SER A 549 1.19 1.88 -39.54
C SER A 549 1.49 1.72 -41.03
N GLN A 550 1.51 0.50 -41.51
CA GLN A 550 1.47 0.18 -42.93
C GLN A 550 0.26 -0.73 -43.09
N ILE A 551 -0.82 -0.18 -43.56
CA ILE A 551 -1.88 -1.00 -44.14
C ILE A 551 -1.45 -1.24 -45.57
N PRO A 552 -1.43 -2.50 -46.04
CA PRO A 552 -1.29 -2.76 -47.46
C PRO A 552 -2.47 -2.18 -48.24
#